data_6aaf356fdf90989d1fb65d27354e32a7
#
_entry.id   6aaf356fdf90989d1fb65d27354e32a7
#
_cell.length_a   1.000
_cell.length_b   1.000
_cell.length_c   1.000
_cell.angle_alpha   90.00
_cell.angle_beta   90.00
_cell.angle_gamma   90.00
#
_symmetry.space_group_name_H-M   'P 1'
#
loop_
_entity.id
_entity.type
_entity.pdbx_description
1 polymer ?
#
loop_
_entity_poly.entity_id
_entity_poly.type
_entity_poly.pdbx_seq_one_letter_code
_entity_poly.pdbx_strand_id
1 'polypeptide(L)'
;MKIFWAGDSTVKQNDISSYPQTGIGQGMLLYVKKDIQIRNFAENGRSTKSFIDENRLDMIQKEIGAGDMLFIQFGHNDEKPDEERHTDPDTTFKENLRKFIKVARDASAYPVLITPLYRRIFVSEHELTKDTHGEYPRAIKEVGDELNVPVIDLCEISRQFI
;
A
#
# COMPACT_ATOMS: atom_id res chain seq x y z
N MET A 1 19.07 -8.35 2.24
CA MET A 1 17.91 -7.49 2.58
C MET A 1 16.81 -7.78 1.58
N LYS A 2 15.59 -7.97 2.07
CA LYS A 2 14.40 -8.11 1.23
C LYS A 2 13.49 -6.89 1.42
N ILE A 3 12.75 -6.54 0.37
CA ILE A 3 11.68 -5.55 0.44
C ILE A 3 10.38 -6.29 0.17
N PHE A 4 9.51 -6.30 1.17
CA PHE A 4 8.17 -6.87 1.09
C PHE A 4 7.17 -5.78 0.69
N TRP A 5 6.24 -6.12 -0.20
CA TRP A 5 5.12 -5.27 -0.57
C TRP A 5 3.80 -5.88 -0.11
N ALA A 6 3.05 -5.11 0.66
CA ALA A 6 1.65 -5.33 0.95
C ALA A 6 0.83 -4.24 0.26
N GLY A 7 -0.16 -4.62 -0.55
CA GLY A 7 -0.92 -3.66 -1.33
C GLY A 7 -1.94 -4.30 -2.26
N ASP A 8 -2.48 -3.48 -3.14
CA ASP A 8 -3.50 -3.82 -4.12
C ASP A 8 -2.96 -3.91 -5.56
N SER A 9 -3.86 -3.75 -6.56
CA SER A 9 -3.53 -3.79 -7.99
C SER A 9 -2.51 -2.74 -8.43
N THR A 10 -2.40 -1.61 -7.73
CA THR A 10 -1.46 -0.55 -8.06
C THR A 10 -0.01 -0.90 -7.69
N VAL A 11 0.15 -1.94 -6.85
CA VAL A 11 1.46 -2.43 -6.37
C VAL A 11 1.83 -3.78 -6.98
N LYS A 12 0.82 -4.59 -7.36
CA LYS A 12 0.97 -5.98 -7.77
C LYS A 12 1.99 -6.17 -8.88
N GLN A 13 2.68 -7.31 -8.84
CA GLN A 13 3.41 -7.82 -9.99
C GLN A 13 2.45 -8.46 -10.98
N ASN A 14 2.33 -7.87 -12.15
CA ASN A 14 1.43 -8.33 -13.19
C ASN A 14 2.16 -9.29 -14.16
N ASP A 15 1.39 -10.19 -14.76
CA ASP A 15 1.86 -11.04 -15.84
C ASP A 15 2.06 -10.23 -17.13
N ILE A 16 2.95 -10.67 -18.00
CA ILE A 16 3.24 -10.00 -19.28
C ILE A 16 1.99 -9.90 -20.17
N SER A 17 1.03 -10.81 -20.04
CA SER A 17 -0.24 -10.77 -20.79
C SER A 17 -1.12 -9.57 -20.44
N SER A 18 -0.89 -8.95 -19.28
CA SER A 18 -1.61 -7.73 -18.83
C SER A 18 -0.94 -6.42 -19.25
N TYR A 19 0.18 -6.50 -19.99
CA TYR A 19 0.87 -5.30 -20.48
C TYR A 19 -0.09 -4.33 -21.21
N PRO A 20 -0.02 -3.02 -20.99
CA PRO A 20 1.04 -2.28 -20.29
C PRO A 20 0.83 -2.09 -18.78
N GLN A 21 -0.13 -2.77 -18.15
CA GLN A 21 -0.38 -2.64 -16.74
C GLN A 21 0.82 -3.14 -15.91
N THR A 22 1.42 -2.23 -15.14
CA THR A 22 2.57 -2.51 -14.28
C THR A 22 2.32 -1.91 -12.90
N GLY A 23 2.45 -2.71 -11.84
CA GLY A 23 2.37 -2.21 -10.48
C GLY A 23 3.67 -1.55 -10.02
N ILE A 24 3.58 -0.64 -9.05
CA ILE A 24 4.74 0.09 -8.50
C ILE A 24 5.77 -0.89 -7.92
N GLY A 25 5.31 -1.93 -7.21
CA GLY A 25 6.20 -2.95 -6.65
C GLY A 25 6.95 -3.76 -7.71
N GLN A 26 6.36 -3.94 -8.89
CA GLN A 26 7.03 -4.54 -10.05
C GLN A 26 8.07 -3.58 -10.66
N GLY A 27 7.67 -2.32 -10.85
CA GLY A 27 8.56 -1.29 -11.42
C GLY A 27 9.78 -1.02 -10.54
N MET A 28 9.67 -1.21 -9.24
CA MET A 28 10.76 -0.98 -8.28
C MET A 28 12.00 -1.85 -8.56
N LEU A 29 11.86 -3.01 -9.21
CA LEU A 29 12.98 -3.86 -9.60
C LEU A 29 14.02 -3.13 -10.48
N LEU A 30 13.62 -2.09 -11.19
CA LEU A 30 14.51 -1.30 -12.05
C LEU A 30 15.38 -0.31 -11.26
N TYR A 31 15.04 -0.03 -10.00
CA TYR A 31 15.65 1.04 -9.20
C TYR A 31 16.38 0.55 -7.95
N VAL A 32 16.23 -0.72 -7.60
CA VAL A 32 16.95 -1.30 -6.45
C VAL A 32 18.28 -1.91 -6.86
N LYS A 33 19.19 -2.02 -5.91
CA LYS A 33 20.48 -2.73 -6.13
C LYS A 33 20.24 -4.21 -6.39
N LYS A 34 21.15 -4.86 -7.12
CA LYS A 34 21.03 -6.26 -7.55
C LYS A 34 20.97 -7.28 -6.40
N ASP A 35 21.48 -6.93 -5.23
CA ASP A 35 21.48 -7.77 -4.02
C ASP A 35 20.18 -7.62 -3.18
N ILE A 36 19.27 -6.74 -3.59
CA ILE A 36 17.96 -6.55 -2.94
C ILE A 36 16.92 -7.43 -3.62
N GLN A 37 16.23 -8.24 -2.83
CA GLN A 37 15.13 -9.08 -3.31
C GLN A 37 13.79 -8.40 -3.06
N ILE A 38 12.94 -8.31 -4.09
CA ILE A 38 11.56 -7.85 -3.95
C ILE A 38 10.63 -9.04 -3.73
N ARG A 39 9.86 -9.00 -2.65
CA ARG A 39 8.82 -9.98 -2.30
C ARG A 39 7.46 -9.29 -2.36
N ASN A 40 6.78 -9.41 -3.49
CA ASN A 40 5.51 -8.71 -3.74
C ASN A 40 4.32 -9.61 -3.42
N PHE A 41 3.60 -9.30 -2.34
CA PHE A 41 2.38 -10.00 -1.88
C PHE A 41 1.09 -9.27 -2.26
N ALA A 42 1.20 -8.12 -2.95
CA ALA A 42 0.05 -7.34 -3.40
C ALA A 42 -0.83 -8.14 -4.36
N GLU A 43 -2.14 -7.90 -4.28
CA GLU A 43 -3.12 -8.60 -5.12
C GLU A 43 -4.27 -7.67 -5.51
N ASN A 44 -4.81 -7.89 -6.71
CA ASN A 44 -5.90 -7.09 -7.27
C ASN A 44 -7.10 -7.03 -6.33
N GLY A 45 -7.64 -5.83 -6.13
CA GLY A 45 -8.88 -5.61 -5.39
C GLY A 45 -8.77 -5.73 -3.86
N ARG A 46 -7.57 -5.89 -3.29
CA ARG A 46 -7.41 -6.05 -1.84
C ARG A 46 -7.40 -4.71 -1.12
N SER A 47 -8.22 -4.64 -0.06
CA SER A 47 -8.14 -3.64 1.00
C SER A 47 -7.24 -4.14 2.13
N THR A 48 -6.97 -3.32 3.13
CA THR A 48 -6.28 -3.77 4.35
C THR A 48 -7.01 -4.93 5.00
N LYS A 49 -8.37 -4.87 5.05
CA LYS A 49 -9.24 -5.90 5.61
C LYS A 49 -9.11 -7.21 4.84
N SER A 50 -9.43 -7.22 3.56
CA SER A 50 -9.42 -8.45 2.76
C SER A 50 -8.03 -9.06 2.62
N PHE A 51 -6.97 -8.26 2.61
CA PHE A 51 -5.60 -8.73 2.63
C PHE A 51 -5.27 -9.53 3.92
N ILE A 52 -5.76 -9.05 5.07
CA ILE A 52 -5.61 -9.75 6.36
C ILE A 52 -6.49 -10.99 6.40
N ASP A 53 -7.77 -10.88 6.03
CA ASP A 53 -8.75 -11.97 6.08
C ASP A 53 -8.35 -13.16 5.19
N GLU A 54 -7.63 -12.90 4.09
CA GLU A 54 -7.04 -13.93 3.22
C GLU A 54 -5.69 -14.49 3.71
N ASN A 55 -5.27 -14.18 4.92
CA ASN A 55 -3.99 -14.61 5.51
C ASN A 55 -2.74 -14.15 4.73
N ARG A 56 -2.84 -13.11 3.89
CA ARG A 56 -1.69 -12.61 3.13
C ARG A 56 -0.67 -11.92 4.02
N LEU A 57 -1.12 -11.26 5.08
CA LEU A 57 -0.24 -10.68 6.09
C LEU A 57 0.53 -11.78 6.85
N ASP A 58 -0.11 -12.91 7.14
CA ASP A 58 0.53 -14.07 7.78
C ASP A 58 1.61 -14.70 6.87
N MET A 59 1.41 -14.66 5.54
CA MET A 59 2.45 -15.09 4.60
C MET A 59 3.69 -14.20 4.68
N ILE A 60 3.50 -12.88 4.78
CA ILE A 60 4.60 -11.93 4.99
C ILE A 60 5.29 -12.20 6.32
N GLN A 61 4.51 -12.37 7.41
CA GLN A 61 5.04 -12.63 8.75
C GLN A 61 5.95 -13.87 8.81
N LYS A 62 5.66 -14.90 8.03
CA LYS A 62 6.47 -16.14 7.97
C LYS A 62 7.81 -15.96 7.27
N GLU A 63 7.97 -14.93 6.44
CA GLU A 63 9.16 -14.76 5.59
C GLU A 63 10.02 -13.54 5.95
N ILE A 64 9.40 -12.52 6.56
CA ILE A 64 10.08 -11.26 6.89
C ILE A 64 11.01 -11.45 8.08
N GLY A 65 12.17 -10.81 8.05
CA GLY A 65 13.18 -10.93 9.09
C GLY A 65 13.93 -9.64 9.38
N ALA A 66 14.86 -9.73 10.31
CA ALA A 66 15.63 -8.57 10.76
C ALA A 66 16.36 -7.88 9.61
N GLY A 67 16.21 -6.55 9.53
CA GLY A 67 16.83 -5.71 8.51
C GLY A 67 16.09 -5.69 7.17
N ASP A 68 14.99 -6.43 7.02
CA ASP A 68 14.11 -6.32 5.86
C ASP A 68 13.22 -5.07 5.95
N MET A 69 12.52 -4.73 4.85
CA MET A 69 11.55 -3.63 4.82
C MET A 69 10.17 -4.15 4.45
N LEU A 70 9.12 -3.58 5.04
CA LEU A 70 7.74 -3.81 4.65
C LEU A 70 7.12 -2.51 4.15
N PHE A 71 6.85 -2.41 2.86
CA PHE A 71 6.14 -1.33 2.22
C PHE A 71 4.64 -1.63 2.19
N ILE A 72 3.84 -0.71 2.72
CA ILE A 72 2.40 -0.89 2.98
C ILE A 72 1.66 0.20 2.22
N GLN A 73 0.94 -0.17 1.17
CA GLN A 73 0.14 0.75 0.36
C GLN A 73 -1.28 0.22 0.17
N PHE A 74 -2.26 0.91 0.75
CA PHE A 74 -3.68 0.61 0.66
C PHE A 74 -4.51 1.90 0.61
N GLY A 75 -5.84 1.76 0.42
CA GLY A 75 -6.80 2.84 0.38
C GLY A 75 -7.78 2.70 -0.78
N HIS A 76 -7.30 2.35 -1.99
CA HIS A 76 -8.14 2.23 -3.19
C HIS A 76 -9.34 1.28 -3.05
N ASN A 77 -9.21 0.24 -2.25
CA ASN A 77 -10.25 -0.75 -2.04
C ASN A 77 -10.89 -0.62 -0.66
N ASP A 78 -10.21 -0.06 0.31
CA ASP A 78 -10.74 0.23 1.65
C ASP A 78 -11.91 1.20 1.61
N GLU A 79 -11.93 2.13 0.65
CA GLU A 79 -13.00 3.10 0.41
C GLU A 79 -14.24 2.50 -0.29
N LYS A 80 -14.18 1.25 -0.79
CA LYS A 80 -15.30 0.61 -1.46
C LYS A 80 -16.42 0.28 -0.47
N PRO A 81 -17.70 0.42 -0.86
CA PRO A 81 -18.82 0.25 0.07
C PRO A 81 -19.16 -1.21 0.40
N ASP A 82 -18.56 -2.17 -0.28
CA ASP A 82 -18.83 -3.59 -0.04
C ASP A 82 -18.19 -4.09 1.27
N GLU A 83 -18.90 -4.98 1.95
CA GLU A 83 -18.52 -5.50 3.27
C GLU A 83 -17.16 -6.22 3.29
N GLU A 84 -16.78 -6.86 2.19
CA GLU A 84 -15.52 -7.60 2.10
C GLU A 84 -14.31 -6.70 2.17
N ARG A 85 -14.41 -5.48 1.64
CA ARG A 85 -13.27 -4.56 1.49
C ARG A 85 -13.35 -3.34 2.38
N HIS A 86 -14.55 -2.88 2.67
CA HIS A 86 -14.75 -1.62 3.37
C HIS A 86 -14.08 -1.59 4.73
N THR A 87 -13.40 -0.48 5.00
CA THR A 87 -12.89 -0.09 6.32
C THR A 87 -13.24 1.36 6.59
N ASP A 88 -13.46 1.69 7.84
CA ASP A 88 -13.62 3.08 8.27
C ASP A 88 -12.23 3.71 8.46
N PRO A 89 -11.95 4.90 7.87
CA PRO A 89 -10.62 5.51 7.90
C PRO A 89 -10.15 5.88 9.31
N ASP A 90 -11.07 6.23 10.22
CA ASP A 90 -10.71 6.66 11.57
C ASP A 90 -10.57 5.51 12.58
N THR A 91 -11.12 4.34 12.28
CA THR A 91 -11.11 3.18 13.18
C THR A 91 -10.44 1.97 12.53
N THR A 92 -11.19 1.14 11.81
CA THR A 92 -10.75 -0.17 11.33
C THR A 92 -9.58 -0.11 10.35
N PHE A 93 -9.50 0.92 9.51
CA PHE A 93 -8.36 1.11 8.62
C PHE A 93 -7.05 1.35 9.40
N LYS A 94 -7.08 2.30 10.36
CA LYS A 94 -5.93 2.56 11.23
C LYS A 94 -5.53 1.34 12.05
N GLU A 95 -6.50 0.61 12.59
CA GLU A 95 -6.24 -0.65 13.32
C GLU A 95 -5.54 -1.67 12.45
N ASN A 96 -5.97 -1.83 11.19
CA ASN A 96 -5.33 -2.73 10.25
C ASN A 96 -3.90 -2.27 9.92
N LEU A 97 -3.66 -0.98 9.66
CA LEU A 97 -2.31 -0.46 9.43
C LEU A 97 -1.37 -0.77 10.61
N ARG A 98 -1.86 -0.64 11.85
CA ARG A 98 -1.08 -1.01 13.05
C ARG A 98 -0.70 -2.50 13.08
N LYS A 99 -1.56 -3.40 12.58
CA LYS A 99 -1.23 -4.83 12.45
C LYS A 99 -0.07 -5.07 11.48
N PHE A 100 -0.07 -4.42 10.31
CA PHE A 100 1.06 -4.49 9.37
C PHE A 100 2.36 -3.98 9.99
N ILE A 101 2.30 -2.82 10.65
CA ILE A 101 3.46 -2.23 11.33
C ILE A 101 3.99 -3.17 12.42
N LYS A 102 3.08 -3.77 13.19
CA LYS A 102 3.44 -4.73 14.24
C LYS A 102 4.17 -5.94 13.67
N VAL A 103 3.69 -6.53 12.57
CA VAL A 103 4.35 -7.67 11.91
C VAL A 103 5.78 -7.31 11.52
N ALA A 104 6.01 -6.14 10.93
CA ALA A 104 7.37 -5.72 10.59
C ALA A 104 8.25 -5.54 11.84
N ARG A 105 7.75 -4.87 12.87
CA ARG A 105 8.51 -4.58 14.09
C ARG A 105 8.82 -5.82 14.90
N ASP A 106 7.89 -6.76 15.02
CA ASP A 106 8.09 -8.03 15.72
C ASP A 106 9.23 -8.85 15.06
N ALA A 107 9.40 -8.71 13.76
CA ALA A 107 10.49 -9.30 12.98
C ALA A 107 11.78 -8.48 12.96
N SER A 108 11.86 -7.35 13.68
CA SER A 108 12.98 -6.39 13.59
C SER A 108 13.21 -5.87 12.16
N ALA A 109 12.15 -5.76 11.38
CA ALA A 109 12.11 -5.16 10.06
C ALA A 109 11.58 -3.72 10.11
N TYR A 110 11.75 -2.97 9.02
CA TYR A 110 11.39 -1.56 8.92
C TYR A 110 10.08 -1.38 8.16
N PRO A 111 8.98 -0.96 8.81
CA PRO A 111 7.74 -0.60 8.12
C PRO A 111 7.87 0.76 7.44
N VAL A 112 7.25 0.89 6.25
CA VAL A 112 7.09 2.16 5.53
C VAL A 112 5.65 2.23 5.04
N LEU A 113 4.93 3.28 5.42
CA LEU A 113 3.58 3.55 4.94
C LEU A 113 3.63 4.36 3.64
N ILE A 114 2.69 4.08 2.74
CA ILE A 114 2.60 4.77 1.45
C ILE A 114 1.13 5.11 1.20
N THR A 115 0.83 6.38 0.94
CA THR A 115 -0.53 6.79 0.57
C THR A 115 -0.89 6.24 -0.81
N PRO A 116 -2.19 5.99 -1.09
CA PRO A 116 -2.60 5.48 -2.39
C PRO A 116 -2.24 6.44 -3.53
N LEU A 117 -1.99 5.90 -4.71
CA LEU A 117 -1.72 6.67 -5.92
C LEU A 117 -2.94 7.54 -6.26
N TYR A 118 -2.74 8.82 -6.59
CA TYR A 118 -3.80 9.73 -7.01
C TYR A 118 -4.53 9.21 -8.25
N ARG A 119 -5.86 9.25 -8.24
CA ARG A 119 -6.68 8.84 -9.39
C ARG A 119 -6.87 10.01 -10.36
N ARG A 120 -6.64 9.76 -11.63
CA ARG A 120 -6.92 10.73 -12.69
C ARG A 120 -8.42 10.75 -13.03
N ILE A 121 -9.22 11.33 -12.13
CA ILE A 121 -10.67 11.47 -12.31
C ILE A 121 -10.99 12.91 -12.69
N PHE A 122 -11.59 13.09 -13.87
CA PHE A 122 -12.02 14.39 -14.34
C PHE A 122 -13.45 14.70 -13.85
N VAL A 123 -13.66 15.89 -13.33
CA VAL A 123 -14.97 16.45 -12.98
C VAL A 123 -15.52 17.33 -14.11
N SER A 124 -14.65 17.78 -15.02
CA SER A 124 -14.96 18.44 -16.29
C SER A 124 -13.88 18.11 -17.32
N GLU A 125 -14.00 18.63 -18.56
CA GLU A 125 -13.06 18.38 -19.66
C GLU A 125 -11.59 18.69 -19.31
N HIS A 126 -11.36 19.67 -18.41
CA HIS A 126 -10.02 20.14 -18.06
C HIS A 126 -9.75 20.19 -16.55
N GLU A 127 -10.67 19.70 -15.72
CA GLU A 127 -10.54 19.78 -14.26
C GLU A 127 -10.56 18.40 -13.63
N LEU A 128 -9.50 18.10 -12.88
CA LEU A 128 -9.41 16.90 -12.05
C LEU A 128 -10.13 17.11 -10.70
N THR A 129 -10.72 16.06 -10.17
CA THR A 129 -11.23 16.09 -8.80
C THR A 129 -10.09 16.41 -7.83
N LYS A 130 -10.37 17.17 -6.77
CA LYS A 130 -9.39 17.50 -5.74
C LYS A 130 -9.22 16.38 -4.72
N ASP A 131 -10.22 15.53 -4.60
CA ASP A 131 -10.24 14.42 -3.66
C ASP A 131 -10.48 13.10 -4.40
N THR A 132 -9.54 12.18 -4.29
CA THR A 132 -9.64 10.87 -4.92
C THR A 132 -9.74 9.71 -3.93
N HIS A 133 -9.50 9.94 -2.62
CA HIS A 133 -9.44 8.88 -1.62
C HIS A 133 -10.00 9.29 -0.25
N GLY A 134 -10.76 10.40 -0.18
CA GLY A 134 -11.34 10.87 1.08
C GLY A 134 -10.30 10.97 2.21
N GLU A 135 -10.64 10.45 3.36
CA GLU A 135 -9.83 10.56 4.58
C GLU A 135 -8.71 9.51 4.70
N TYR A 136 -8.60 8.54 3.78
CA TYR A 136 -7.60 7.47 3.89
C TYR A 136 -6.14 7.96 3.85
N PRO A 137 -5.75 8.92 2.97
CA PRO A 137 -4.39 9.47 3.00
C PRO A 137 -4.06 10.18 4.31
N ARG A 138 -5.03 10.89 4.92
CA ARG A 138 -4.89 11.50 6.24
C ARG A 138 -4.66 10.43 7.31
N ALA A 139 -5.50 9.39 7.33
CA ALA A 139 -5.40 8.31 8.31
C ALA A 139 -4.04 7.60 8.27
N ILE A 140 -3.45 7.40 7.07
CA ILE A 140 -2.10 6.85 6.91
C ILE A 140 -1.05 7.74 7.57
N LYS A 141 -1.12 9.05 7.33
CA LYS A 141 -0.17 10.03 7.91
C LYS A 141 -0.27 10.07 9.43
N GLU A 142 -1.49 10.09 9.97
CA GLU A 142 -1.72 10.08 11.41
C GLU A 142 -1.16 8.82 12.10
N VAL A 143 -1.32 7.64 11.49
CA VAL A 143 -0.70 6.41 12.02
C VAL A 143 0.83 6.47 11.92
N GLY A 144 1.35 7.03 10.83
CA GLY A 144 2.78 7.27 10.67
C GLY A 144 3.37 8.14 11.77
N ASP A 145 2.72 9.27 12.04
CA ASP A 145 3.13 10.20 13.10
C ASP A 145 2.99 9.56 14.49
N GLU A 146 1.84 8.92 14.78
CA GLU A 146 1.57 8.25 16.06
C GLU A 146 2.65 7.20 16.40
N LEU A 147 3.02 6.40 15.41
CA LEU A 147 3.91 5.27 15.62
C LEU A 147 5.36 5.56 15.18
N ASN A 148 5.67 6.78 14.77
CA ASN A 148 6.99 7.15 14.22
C ASN A 148 7.43 6.19 13.09
N VAL A 149 6.56 6.03 12.10
CA VAL A 149 6.79 5.23 10.88
C VAL A 149 6.91 6.17 9.69
N PRO A 150 7.94 6.04 8.84
CA PRO A 150 8.08 6.85 7.64
C PRO A 150 6.86 6.73 6.73
N VAL A 151 6.40 7.87 6.18
CA VAL A 151 5.29 7.92 5.22
C VAL A 151 5.78 8.52 3.90
N ILE A 152 5.55 7.80 2.81
CA ILE A 152 5.70 8.33 1.45
C ILE A 152 4.32 8.82 1.00
N ASP A 153 4.16 10.15 0.86
CA ASP A 153 2.90 10.73 0.37
C ASP A 153 2.80 10.63 -1.15
N LEU A 154 2.57 9.39 -1.61
CA LEU A 154 2.48 9.12 -3.04
C LEU A 154 1.25 9.76 -3.68
N CYS A 155 0.17 9.97 -2.91
CA CYS A 155 -1.03 10.66 -3.38
C CYS A 155 -0.68 12.08 -3.84
N GLU A 156 0.01 12.84 -2.99
CA GLU A 156 0.42 14.20 -3.33
C GLU A 156 1.53 14.23 -4.40
N ILE A 157 2.53 13.36 -4.31
CA ILE A 157 3.59 13.27 -5.30
C ILE A 157 3.01 12.99 -6.69
N SER A 158 2.14 11.98 -6.82
CA SER A 158 1.58 11.60 -8.11
C SER A 158 0.60 12.63 -8.67
N ARG A 159 -0.11 13.37 -7.79
CA ARG A 159 -0.98 14.48 -8.21
C ARG A 159 -0.24 15.55 -8.97
N GLN A 160 1.04 15.78 -8.65
CA GLN A 160 1.87 16.79 -9.32
C GLN A 160 2.30 16.40 -10.73
N PHE A 161 2.16 15.14 -11.12
CA PHE A 161 2.53 14.63 -12.46
C PHE A 161 1.33 14.45 -13.40
N ILE A 162 0.12 14.80 -12.98
CA ILE A 162 -1.12 14.67 -13.75
C ILE A 162 -1.62 16.05 -14.19
#